data_a40ba8bae4e61a2c862372113df288b9
#
_entry.id   a40ba8bae4e61a2c862372113df288b9
#
_cell.length_a   1.000
_cell.length_b   1.000
_cell.length_c   1.000
_cell.angle_alpha   90.00
_cell.angle_beta   90.00
_cell.angle_gamma   90.00
#
_symmetry.space_group_name_H-M   'P 1'
#
loop_
_entity.id
_entity.type
_entity.pdbx_description
1 polymer ?
#
loop_
_entity_poly.entity_id
_entity_poly.type
_entity_poly.pdbx_seq_one_letter_code
_entity_poly.pdbx_strand_id
1 'polypeptide(L)'
;MKVNPVKIVFLLLLLFGILLYFGFGWIVKLILALIALAVLIGIVYIYGFSVFTAFFTMFKDAYNETLGRKKAPVFNKYGVYLFCGRVGCGKTISMIHEAERLKKKFPKLKIYANFSTPLADHMIKGWEDILYSENIDENGVNQGILFLFDEIHLTFDSQSWAKAPANLLEYVSLQRHFHKCIFGSSQVWSRVNKILREQTDFVVECSCHCGKRLIKNVLFTQEVYQINGDLKDEGLRKRQNHHKYCFYASDRLRGLYNTDEVVGSIDLSKVGVSKSAKVAEKIVMELDLNEKIS
;
A
#
# COMPACT_ATOMS: atom_id res chain seq x y z
N MET A 1 22.75 20.25 -52.16
CA MET A 1 22.18 19.83 -50.85
C MET A 1 22.07 21.07 -49.95
N LYS A 2 20.85 21.56 -49.67
CA LYS A 2 20.68 22.66 -48.70
C LYS A 2 20.82 22.11 -47.29
N VAL A 3 21.91 22.40 -46.67
CA VAL A 3 22.12 21.98 -45.27
C VAL A 3 21.18 22.81 -44.40
N ASN A 4 20.40 22.14 -43.56
CA ASN A 4 19.43 22.77 -42.67
C ASN A 4 20.16 23.63 -41.63
N PRO A 5 19.93 24.96 -41.59
CA PRO A 5 20.66 25.86 -40.67
C PRO A 5 20.51 25.47 -39.19
N VAL A 6 19.38 24.87 -38.82
CA VAL A 6 19.15 24.39 -37.45
C VAL A 6 20.11 23.26 -37.07
N LYS A 7 20.44 22.35 -38.02
CA LYS A 7 21.43 21.27 -37.77
C LYS A 7 22.85 21.83 -37.59
N ILE A 8 23.19 22.89 -38.31
CA ILE A 8 24.52 23.56 -38.17
C ILE A 8 24.63 24.19 -36.79
N VAL A 9 23.61 24.93 -36.34
CA VAL A 9 23.59 25.56 -35.03
C VAL A 9 23.69 24.51 -33.91
N PHE A 10 22.94 23.41 -34.04
CA PHE A 10 23.01 22.30 -33.08
C PHE A 10 24.40 21.65 -33.03
N LEU A 11 25.02 21.42 -34.17
CA LEU A 11 26.37 20.86 -34.24
C LEU A 11 27.42 21.81 -33.62
N LEU A 12 27.29 23.11 -33.85
CA LEU A 12 28.17 24.14 -33.26
C LEU A 12 28.00 24.21 -31.73
N LEU A 13 26.78 24.15 -31.21
CA LEU A 13 26.50 24.08 -29.78
C LEU A 13 27.09 22.83 -29.13
N LEU A 14 26.98 21.70 -29.81
CA LEU A 14 27.52 20.41 -29.34
C LEU A 14 29.05 20.43 -29.33
N LEU A 15 29.69 20.97 -30.40
CA LEU A 15 31.13 21.17 -30.49
C LEU A 15 31.63 22.15 -29.41
N PHE A 16 30.91 23.25 -29.16
CA PHE A 16 31.22 24.21 -28.12
C PHE A 16 31.10 23.57 -26.72
N GLY A 17 30.07 22.77 -26.48
CA GLY A 17 29.92 22.00 -25.25
C GLY A 17 31.07 21.01 -25.01
N ILE A 18 31.50 20.29 -26.07
CA ILE A 18 32.65 19.39 -26.02
C ILE A 18 33.94 20.17 -25.74
N LEU A 19 34.13 21.30 -26.38
CA LEU A 19 35.33 22.17 -26.20
C LEU A 19 35.40 22.76 -24.79
N LEU A 20 34.24 23.18 -24.24
CA LEU A 20 34.11 23.57 -22.83
C LEU A 20 34.42 22.41 -21.87
N TYR A 21 33.92 21.20 -22.19
CA TYR A 21 34.15 20.03 -21.36
C TYR A 21 35.63 19.60 -21.32
N PHE A 22 36.33 19.63 -22.46
CA PHE A 22 37.75 19.28 -22.55
C PHE A 22 38.70 20.44 -22.17
N GLY A 23 38.37 21.68 -22.54
CA GLY A 23 39.26 22.86 -22.25
C GLY A 23 39.17 23.33 -20.81
N PHE A 24 37.95 23.36 -20.21
CA PHE A 24 37.72 23.76 -18.84
C PHE A 24 37.21 22.63 -17.94
N GLY A 25 37.22 21.40 -18.42
CA GLY A 25 36.60 20.26 -17.73
C GLY A 25 37.20 20.01 -16.33
N TRP A 26 38.46 20.28 -16.10
CA TRP A 26 39.09 20.14 -14.79
C TRP A 26 38.63 21.24 -13.81
N ILE A 27 38.45 22.48 -14.29
CA ILE A 27 37.96 23.63 -13.48
C ILE A 27 36.50 23.38 -13.10
N VAL A 28 35.66 22.95 -14.05
CA VAL A 28 34.25 22.61 -13.79
C VAL A 28 34.15 21.46 -12.78
N LYS A 29 34.97 20.42 -12.92
CA LYS A 29 35.04 19.32 -11.95
C LYS A 29 35.48 19.80 -10.56
N LEU A 30 36.44 20.70 -10.48
CA LEU A 30 36.88 21.28 -9.21
C LEU A 30 35.76 22.09 -8.55
N ILE A 31 35.09 22.94 -9.31
CA ILE A 31 33.96 23.74 -8.80
C ILE A 31 32.84 22.84 -8.30
N LEU A 32 32.46 21.80 -9.06
CA LEU A 32 31.45 20.83 -8.65
C LEU A 32 31.87 20.07 -7.39
N ALA A 33 33.16 19.70 -7.26
CA ALA A 33 33.68 19.05 -6.07
C ALA A 33 33.63 19.96 -4.84
N LEU A 34 33.93 21.25 -5.00
CA LEU A 34 33.85 22.25 -3.92
C LEU A 34 32.40 22.48 -3.48
N ILE A 35 31.46 22.55 -4.43
CA ILE A 35 30.02 22.64 -4.13
C ILE A 35 29.54 21.40 -3.38
N ALA A 36 29.91 20.21 -3.85
CA ALA A 36 29.57 18.96 -3.19
C ALA A 36 30.13 18.88 -1.77
N LEU A 37 31.38 19.33 -1.57
CA LEU A 37 31.99 19.39 -0.26
C LEU A 37 31.29 20.39 0.66
N ALA A 38 30.90 21.56 0.17
CA ALA A 38 30.17 22.55 0.95
C ALA A 38 28.80 22.05 1.36
N VAL A 39 28.07 21.34 0.45
CA VAL A 39 26.79 20.68 0.75
C VAL A 39 26.98 19.58 1.81
N LEU A 40 28.05 18.79 1.68
CA LEU A 40 28.37 17.74 2.64
C LEU A 40 28.64 18.31 4.05
N ILE A 41 29.44 19.37 4.12
CA ILE A 41 29.74 20.09 5.39
C ILE A 41 28.43 20.65 5.97
N GLY A 42 27.55 21.23 5.16
CA GLY A 42 26.26 21.74 5.58
C GLY A 42 25.34 20.63 6.16
N ILE A 43 25.31 19.47 5.52
CA ILE A 43 24.55 18.33 5.99
C ILE A 43 25.11 17.82 7.34
N VAL A 44 26.43 17.69 7.46
CA VAL A 44 27.08 17.26 8.71
C VAL A 44 26.86 18.30 9.83
N TYR A 45 26.87 19.58 9.50
CA TYR A 45 26.58 20.63 10.47
C TYR A 45 25.16 20.59 11.01
N ILE A 46 24.17 20.31 10.14
CA ILE A 46 22.73 20.27 10.50
C ILE A 46 22.37 18.97 11.23
N TYR A 47 22.82 17.84 10.72
CA TYR A 47 22.36 16.50 11.18
C TYR A 47 23.42 15.74 11.99
N GLY A 48 24.62 16.24 12.08
CA GLY A 48 25.75 15.58 12.73
C GLY A 48 26.24 14.35 11.96
N PHE A 49 27.16 13.62 12.59
CA PHE A 49 27.77 12.42 12.00
C PHE A 49 26.80 11.24 11.82
N SER A 50 25.63 11.30 12.46
CA SER A 50 24.60 10.26 12.40
C SER A 50 24.04 10.00 10.99
N VAL A 51 24.11 11.01 10.08
CA VAL A 51 23.69 10.83 8.68
C VAL A 51 24.53 9.77 7.96
N PHE A 52 25.84 9.71 8.24
CA PHE A 52 26.71 8.72 7.62
C PHE A 52 26.40 7.31 8.10
N THR A 53 26.11 7.13 9.40
CA THR A 53 25.74 5.85 9.94
C THR A 53 24.39 5.39 9.39
N ALA A 54 23.41 6.30 9.26
CA ALA A 54 22.12 6.01 8.64
C ALA A 54 22.25 5.62 7.17
N PHE A 55 23.08 6.37 6.42
CA PHE A 55 23.35 6.06 5.01
C PHE A 55 24.04 4.70 4.84
N PHE A 56 25.03 4.40 5.69
CA PHE A 56 25.72 3.11 5.67
C PHE A 56 24.81 1.93 6.03
N THR A 57 23.92 2.10 7.04
CA THR A 57 22.93 1.07 7.40
C THR A 57 21.93 0.86 6.27
N MET A 58 21.45 1.92 5.64
CA MET A 58 20.56 1.84 4.47
C MET A 58 21.20 1.06 3.31
N PHE A 59 22.49 1.32 3.02
CA PHE A 59 23.24 0.58 1.99
C PHE A 59 23.43 -0.89 2.36
N LYS A 60 23.76 -1.17 3.61
CA LYS A 60 23.90 -2.54 4.13
C LYS A 60 22.59 -3.30 4.04
N ASP A 61 21.46 -2.66 4.37
CA ASP A 61 20.14 -3.27 4.31
C ASP A 61 19.71 -3.53 2.86
N ALA A 62 19.94 -2.56 1.95
CA ALA A 62 19.69 -2.74 0.53
C ALA A 62 20.57 -3.85 -0.07
N TYR A 63 21.82 -3.96 0.33
CA TYR A 63 22.72 -5.04 -0.08
C TYR A 63 22.26 -6.40 0.44
N ASN A 64 21.89 -6.49 1.72
CA ASN A 64 21.34 -7.70 2.33
C ASN A 64 20.01 -8.11 1.68
N GLU A 65 19.16 -7.15 1.36
CA GLU A 65 17.89 -7.38 0.66
C GLU A 65 18.14 -7.94 -0.76
N THR A 66 19.13 -7.42 -1.47
CA THR A 66 19.48 -7.91 -2.83
C THR A 66 20.13 -9.30 -2.81
N LEU A 67 20.98 -9.60 -1.83
CA LEU A 67 21.64 -10.90 -1.68
C LEU A 67 20.78 -11.92 -0.95
N GLY A 68 19.92 -11.48 -0.02
CA GLY A 68 18.99 -12.33 0.73
C GLY A 68 17.82 -12.88 -0.09
N ARG A 69 17.65 -12.45 -1.35
CA ARG A 69 16.55 -12.85 -2.26
C ARG A 69 16.49 -14.34 -2.62
N LYS A 70 17.37 -15.18 -2.08
CA LYS A 70 17.25 -16.64 -2.22
C LYS A 70 16.13 -17.27 -1.38
N LYS A 71 15.58 -16.56 -0.37
CA LYS A 71 14.38 -16.97 0.34
C LYS A 71 13.18 -16.23 -0.27
N ALA A 72 12.08 -16.95 -0.50
CA ALA A 72 10.84 -16.32 -0.98
C ALA A 72 10.50 -15.13 -0.06
N PRO A 73 10.23 -13.95 -0.62
CA PRO A 73 9.99 -12.77 0.20
C PRO A 73 8.77 -12.98 1.08
N VAL A 74 8.92 -12.75 2.38
CA VAL A 74 7.81 -12.76 3.33
C VAL A 74 6.97 -11.51 3.12
N PHE A 75 5.65 -11.64 3.24
CA PHE A 75 4.73 -10.52 3.08
C PHE A 75 4.99 -9.44 4.14
N ASN A 76 5.21 -8.23 3.69
CA ASN A 76 5.59 -7.09 4.53
C ASN A 76 4.72 -5.84 4.33
N LYS A 77 3.55 -6.01 3.71
CA LYS A 77 2.57 -4.93 3.56
C LYS A 77 1.50 -5.10 4.65
N TYR A 78 1.25 -4.06 5.39
CA TYR A 78 0.26 -4.03 6.48
C TYR A 78 -0.67 -2.85 6.30
N GLY A 79 -1.69 -2.80 7.14
CA GLY A 79 -2.58 -1.66 7.24
C GLY A 79 -3.84 -1.77 6.41
N VAL A 80 -4.65 -0.74 6.50
CA VAL A 80 -5.93 -0.62 5.78
C VAL A 80 -5.76 0.28 4.57
N TYR A 81 -6.14 -0.22 3.40
CA TYR A 81 -6.17 0.52 2.13
C TYR A 81 -7.61 0.58 1.64
N LEU A 82 -8.16 1.79 1.54
CA LEU A 82 -9.53 1.99 1.06
C LEU A 82 -9.55 2.52 -0.37
N PHE A 83 -10.13 1.73 -1.27
CA PHE A 83 -10.33 2.08 -2.67
C PHE A 83 -11.66 2.83 -2.82
N CYS A 84 -11.58 4.14 -3.01
CA CYS A 84 -12.73 5.04 -3.04
C CYS A 84 -13.01 5.57 -4.46
N GLY A 85 -14.28 5.82 -4.76
CA GLY A 85 -14.71 6.44 -6.00
C GLY A 85 -16.13 6.05 -6.41
N ARG A 86 -16.67 6.74 -7.41
CA ARG A 86 -18.04 6.54 -7.87
C ARG A 86 -18.27 5.12 -8.40
N VAL A 87 -19.54 4.75 -8.55
CA VAL A 87 -19.92 3.48 -9.20
C VAL A 87 -19.30 3.40 -10.60
N GLY A 88 -18.72 2.25 -10.92
CA GLY A 88 -18.11 1.99 -12.23
C GLY A 88 -16.75 2.67 -12.47
N CYS A 89 -16.14 3.31 -11.46
CA CYS A 89 -14.81 3.93 -11.59
C CYS A 89 -13.63 2.96 -11.48
N GLY A 90 -13.88 1.67 -11.24
CA GLY A 90 -12.84 0.64 -11.21
C GLY A 90 -12.25 0.35 -9.83
N LYS A 91 -12.99 0.56 -8.73
CA LYS A 91 -12.55 0.25 -7.36
C LYS A 91 -12.16 -1.21 -7.17
N THR A 92 -13.13 -2.09 -7.38
CA THR A 92 -12.96 -3.55 -7.19
C THR A 92 -11.87 -4.12 -8.09
N ILE A 93 -11.83 -3.70 -9.37
CA ILE A 93 -10.77 -4.13 -10.28
C ILE A 93 -9.39 -3.59 -9.90
N SER A 94 -9.30 -2.39 -9.30
CA SER A 94 -8.05 -1.85 -8.76
C SER A 94 -7.56 -2.66 -7.56
N MET A 95 -8.47 -3.04 -6.69
CA MET A 95 -8.19 -3.89 -5.53
C MET A 95 -7.69 -5.28 -5.97
N ILE A 96 -8.36 -5.90 -6.95
CA ILE A 96 -7.97 -7.20 -7.52
C ILE A 96 -6.62 -7.12 -8.25
N HIS A 97 -6.38 -6.06 -9.03
CA HIS A 97 -5.09 -5.84 -9.69
C HIS A 97 -3.94 -5.78 -8.70
N GLU A 98 -4.13 -5.06 -7.61
CA GLU A 98 -3.12 -4.95 -6.56
C GLU A 98 -2.96 -6.27 -5.78
N ALA A 99 -4.05 -6.97 -5.50
CA ALA A 99 -4.02 -8.29 -4.87
C ALA A 99 -3.28 -9.33 -5.74
N GLU A 100 -3.55 -9.36 -7.05
CA GLU A 100 -2.82 -10.23 -7.99
C GLU A 100 -1.32 -9.90 -8.01
N ARG A 101 -0.98 -8.62 -8.02
CA ARG A 101 0.42 -8.16 -7.98
C ARG A 101 1.12 -8.61 -6.70
N LEU A 102 0.43 -8.52 -5.57
CA LEU A 102 0.95 -8.98 -4.28
C LEU A 102 1.08 -10.50 -4.24
N LYS A 103 0.10 -11.26 -4.71
CA LYS A 103 0.17 -12.74 -4.77
C LYS A 103 1.33 -13.22 -5.64
N LYS A 104 1.61 -12.54 -6.77
CA LYS A 104 2.79 -12.84 -7.61
C LYS A 104 4.11 -12.54 -6.90
N LYS A 105 4.16 -11.44 -6.13
CA LYS A 105 5.36 -11.05 -5.38
C LYS A 105 5.58 -11.95 -4.16
N PHE A 106 4.50 -12.37 -3.51
CA PHE A 106 4.48 -13.18 -2.30
C PHE A 106 3.63 -14.45 -2.52
N PRO A 107 4.20 -15.51 -3.12
CA PRO A 107 3.41 -16.69 -3.53
C PRO A 107 2.71 -17.41 -2.36
N LYS A 108 3.27 -17.34 -1.16
CA LYS A 108 2.72 -17.96 0.06
C LYS A 108 1.65 -17.08 0.77
N LEU A 109 1.40 -15.86 0.27
CA LEU A 109 0.35 -14.97 0.78
C LEU A 109 -1.02 -15.64 0.63
N LYS A 110 -1.81 -15.70 1.68
CA LYS A 110 -3.22 -16.12 1.62
C LYS A 110 -4.13 -14.91 1.40
N ILE A 111 -5.13 -15.08 0.55
CA ILE A 111 -6.11 -14.05 0.24
C ILE A 111 -7.48 -14.52 0.74
N TYR A 112 -8.11 -13.70 1.57
CA TYR A 112 -9.46 -13.88 2.09
C TYR A 112 -10.36 -12.83 1.47
N ALA A 113 -11.52 -13.18 0.91
CA ALA A 113 -12.42 -12.24 0.27
C ALA A 113 -13.87 -12.41 0.72
N ASN A 114 -14.65 -11.33 0.73
CA ASN A 114 -16.10 -11.36 0.99
C ASN A 114 -16.93 -11.50 -0.31
N PHE A 115 -16.26 -11.65 -1.44
CA PHE A 115 -16.86 -11.85 -2.76
C PHE A 115 -16.11 -12.95 -3.53
N SER A 116 -16.75 -13.53 -4.56
CA SER A 116 -16.17 -14.61 -5.35
C SER A 116 -15.05 -14.10 -6.26
N THR A 117 -13.85 -14.65 -6.10
CA THR A 117 -12.69 -14.38 -6.96
C THR A 117 -11.76 -15.59 -6.99
N PRO A 118 -11.21 -15.97 -8.16
CA PRO A 118 -10.22 -17.04 -8.24
C PRO A 118 -8.90 -16.77 -7.47
N LEU A 119 -8.69 -15.53 -7.04
CA LEU A 119 -7.53 -15.16 -6.22
C LEU A 119 -7.70 -15.53 -4.74
N ALA A 120 -8.95 -15.69 -4.28
CA ALA A 120 -9.23 -15.97 -2.88
C ALA A 120 -8.92 -17.42 -2.53
N ASP A 121 -8.13 -17.60 -1.50
CA ASP A 121 -7.86 -18.90 -0.89
C ASP A 121 -8.99 -19.26 0.10
N HIS A 122 -9.74 -18.25 0.60
CA HIS A 122 -10.82 -18.43 1.56
C HIS A 122 -11.92 -17.36 1.39
N MET A 123 -13.18 -17.75 1.52
CA MET A 123 -14.34 -16.85 1.54
C MET A 123 -14.65 -16.45 2.98
N ILE A 124 -14.72 -15.13 3.23
CA ILE A 124 -15.06 -14.57 4.54
C ILE A 124 -16.56 -14.76 4.76
N LYS A 125 -16.92 -15.47 5.82
CA LYS A 125 -18.33 -15.73 6.22
C LYS A 125 -18.70 -15.02 7.52
N GLY A 126 -17.71 -14.68 8.35
CA GLY A 126 -17.93 -14.04 9.64
C GLY A 126 -16.68 -13.39 10.21
N TRP A 127 -16.80 -12.76 11.38
CA TRP A 127 -15.71 -12.16 12.10
C TRP A 127 -14.65 -13.17 12.53
N GLU A 128 -15.03 -14.41 12.73
CA GLU A 128 -14.12 -15.50 13.09
C GLU A 128 -13.03 -15.70 12.03
N ASP A 129 -13.38 -15.58 10.75
CA ASP A 129 -12.43 -15.71 9.64
C ASP A 129 -11.37 -14.59 9.64
N ILE A 130 -11.70 -13.43 10.21
CA ILE A 130 -10.78 -12.29 10.33
C ILE A 130 -9.90 -12.47 11.57
N LEU A 131 -10.52 -12.77 12.73
CA LEU A 131 -9.84 -12.85 14.02
C LEU A 131 -8.90 -14.04 14.11
N TYR A 132 -9.35 -15.23 13.68
CA TYR A 132 -8.61 -16.49 13.87
C TYR A 132 -7.82 -16.94 12.64
N SER A 133 -7.75 -16.10 11.60
CA SER A 133 -6.97 -16.44 10.41
C SER A 133 -5.48 -16.41 10.70
N GLU A 134 -4.79 -17.49 10.37
CA GLU A 134 -3.34 -17.63 10.49
C GLU A 134 -2.76 -18.15 9.18
N ASN A 135 -1.54 -17.74 8.87
CA ASN A 135 -0.79 -18.22 7.72
C ASN A 135 0.67 -18.45 8.10
N ILE A 136 0.87 -19.44 8.96
CA ILE A 136 2.18 -19.82 9.46
C ILE A 136 2.70 -20.99 8.61
N ASP A 137 3.93 -20.92 8.15
CA ASP A 137 4.57 -22.01 7.41
C ASP A 137 5.17 -23.07 8.35
N GLU A 138 5.69 -24.14 7.78
CA GLU A 138 6.33 -25.26 8.52
C GLU A 138 7.51 -24.81 9.40
N ASN A 139 8.09 -23.66 9.11
CA ASN A 139 9.21 -23.09 9.85
C ASN A 139 8.75 -22.09 10.94
N GLY A 140 7.45 -21.97 11.19
CA GLY A 140 6.89 -21.02 12.14
C GLY A 140 6.86 -19.57 11.65
N VAL A 141 7.16 -19.30 10.38
CA VAL A 141 7.19 -17.94 9.80
C VAL A 141 5.80 -17.56 9.30
N ASN A 142 5.28 -16.43 9.77
CA ASN A 142 4.02 -15.90 9.27
C ASN A 142 4.18 -15.34 7.86
N GLN A 143 3.47 -15.95 6.90
CA GLN A 143 3.53 -15.62 5.48
C GLN A 143 2.54 -14.51 5.07
N GLY A 144 1.76 -14.01 6.01
CA GLY A 144 0.83 -12.91 5.84
C GLY A 144 -0.52 -13.29 5.23
N ILE A 145 -1.50 -12.42 5.48
CA ILE A 145 -2.87 -12.54 4.96
C ILE A 145 -3.32 -11.20 4.39
N LEU A 146 -3.96 -11.25 3.23
CA LEU A 146 -4.61 -10.11 2.60
C LEU A 146 -6.13 -10.33 2.63
N PHE A 147 -6.85 -9.42 3.27
CA PHE A 147 -8.31 -9.38 3.25
C PHE A 147 -8.80 -8.45 2.14
N LEU A 148 -9.77 -8.92 1.37
CA LEU A 148 -10.44 -8.15 0.33
C LEU A 148 -11.91 -7.99 0.69
N PHE A 149 -12.34 -6.74 0.87
CA PHE A 149 -13.73 -6.40 1.15
C PHE A 149 -14.29 -5.52 0.04
N ASP A 150 -15.19 -6.06 -0.76
CA ASP A 150 -15.98 -5.20 -1.64
C ASP A 150 -17.11 -4.55 -0.83
N GLU A 151 -17.40 -3.28 -1.11
CA GLU A 151 -18.35 -2.43 -0.37
C GLU A 151 -18.17 -2.56 1.17
N ILE A 152 -16.95 -2.32 1.66
CA ILE A 152 -16.53 -2.51 3.06
C ILE A 152 -17.47 -1.84 4.07
N HIS A 153 -18.16 -0.76 3.68
CA HIS A 153 -19.10 -0.05 4.51
C HIS A 153 -20.39 -0.85 4.83
N LEU A 154 -20.70 -1.89 4.04
CA LEU A 154 -21.81 -2.81 4.35
C LEU A 154 -21.39 -3.86 5.39
N THR A 155 -20.12 -4.28 5.33
CA THR A 155 -19.58 -5.24 6.30
C THR A 155 -19.30 -4.59 7.65
N PHE A 156 -18.77 -3.37 7.65
CA PHE A 156 -18.38 -2.61 8.84
C PHE A 156 -19.33 -1.42 9.07
N ASP A 157 -20.62 -1.64 8.97
CA ASP A 157 -21.61 -0.61 9.30
C ASP A 157 -21.67 -0.34 10.81
N SER A 158 -22.29 0.75 11.22
CA SER A 158 -22.33 1.15 12.64
C SER A 158 -23.10 0.15 13.52
N GLN A 159 -24.11 -0.53 12.97
CA GLN A 159 -24.89 -1.54 13.72
C GLN A 159 -24.11 -2.84 13.85
N SER A 160 -23.46 -3.26 12.78
CA SER A 160 -22.60 -4.44 12.76
C SER A 160 -21.40 -4.26 13.69
N TRP A 161 -20.83 -3.04 13.68
CA TRP A 161 -19.71 -2.69 14.57
C TRP A 161 -20.09 -2.67 16.05
N ALA A 162 -21.29 -2.23 16.40
CA ALA A 162 -21.79 -2.28 17.78
C ALA A 162 -21.93 -3.72 18.33
N LYS A 163 -22.10 -4.69 17.44
CA LYS A 163 -22.16 -6.13 17.76
C LYS A 163 -20.83 -6.85 17.58
N ALA A 164 -19.81 -6.18 17.06
CA ALA A 164 -18.51 -6.76 16.84
C ALA A 164 -17.83 -7.10 18.19
N PRO A 165 -17.03 -8.17 18.24
CA PRO A 165 -16.22 -8.47 19.43
C PRO A 165 -15.32 -7.28 19.78
N ALA A 166 -15.17 -6.97 21.09
CA ALA A 166 -14.38 -5.84 21.57
C ALA A 166 -12.92 -5.87 21.05
N ASN A 167 -12.36 -7.06 20.91
CA ASN A 167 -11.00 -7.31 20.40
C ASN A 167 -10.86 -7.12 18.88
N LEU A 168 -11.95 -6.97 18.11
CA LEU A 168 -11.83 -6.71 16.67
C LEU A 168 -11.17 -5.36 16.39
N LEU A 169 -11.47 -4.34 17.19
CA LEU A 169 -10.85 -3.02 17.08
C LEU A 169 -9.34 -3.09 17.34
N GLU A 170 -8.98 -3.77 18.42
CA GLU A 170 -7.58 -4.03 18.77
C GLU A 170 -6.87 -4.80 17.65
N TYR A 171 -7.52 -5.83 17.13
CA TYR A 171 -7.01 -6.63 16.05
C TYR A 171 -6.78 -5.84 14.75
N VAL A 172 -7.69 -4.94 14.38
CA VAL A 172 -7.53 -4.02 13.23
C VAL A 172 -6.38 -3.04 13.49
N SER A 173 -6.15 -2.64 14.74
CA SER A 173 -5.04 -1.75 15.11
C SER A 173 -3.68 -2.47 15.12
N LEU A 174 -3.65 -3.77 15.41
CA LEU A 174 -2.43 -4.58 15.51
C LEU A 174 -2.06 -5.35 14.22
N GLN A 175 -2.61 -4.97 13.07
CA GLN A 175 -2.40 -5.66 11.79
C GLN A 175 -0.92 -5.89 11.45
N ARG A 176 -0.04 -4.95 11.82
CA ARG A 176 1.39 -5.06 11.59
C ARG A 176 2.00 -6.26 12.33
N HIS A 177 1.60 -6.51 13.56
CA HIS A 177 2.08 -7.64 14.35
C HIS A 177 1.60 -8.98 13.80
N PHE A 178 0.40 -9.00 13.22
CA PHE A 178 -0.19 -10.21 12.65
C PHE A 178 0.12 -10.43 11.17
N HIS A 179 0.94 -9.60 10.54
CA HIS A 179 1.24 -9.63 9.10
C HIS A 179 -0.03 -9.63 8.24
N LYS A 180 -1.01 -8.79 8.58
CA LYS A 180 -2.30 -8.70 7.92
C LYS A 180 -2.46 -7.36 7.22
N CYS A 181 -3.13 -7.39 6.07
CA CYS A 181 -3.45 -6.20 5.30
C CYS A 181 -4.91 -6.26 4.88
N ILE A 182 -5.61 -5.14 4.95
CA ILE A 182 -7.02 -5.03 4.56
C ILE A 182 -7.11 -4.12 3.34
N PHE A 183 -7.70 -4.62 2.27
CA PHE A 183 -8.14 -3.84 1.14
C PHE A 183 -9.65 -3.77 1.17
N GLY A 184 -10.21 -2.58 1.20
CA GLY A 184 -11.64 -2.36 1.15
C GLY A 184 -12.04 -1.44 0.01
N SER A 185 -13.19 -1.69 -0.62
CA SER A 185 -13.79 -0.75 -1.55
C SER A 185 -14.92 0.03 -0.87
N SER A 186 -15.10 1.30 -1.24
CA SER A 186 -16.26 2.10 -0.86
C SER A 186 -16.56 3.15 -1.91
N GLN A 187 -17.86 3.44 -2.11
CA GLN A 187 -18.27 4.48 -3.05
C GLN A 187 -17.92 5.88 -2.53
N VAL A 188 -18.07 6.09 -1.22
CA VAL A 188 -17.87 7.38 -0.57
C VAL A 188 -17.13 7.17 0.74
N TRP A 189 -16.08 7.95 0.94
CA TRP A 189 -15.25 7.91 2.15
C TRP A 189 -16.05 8.10 3.44
N SER A 190 -16.99 9.05 3.44
CA SER A 190 -17.80 9.38 4.62
C SER A 190 -18.78 8.28 5.05
N ARG A 191 -19.11 7.32 4.16
CA ARG A 191 -19.93 6.15 4.50
C ARG A 191 -19.18 5.08 5.27
N VAL A 192 -17.84 5.07 5.19
CA VAL A 192 -17.02 4.14 5.96
C VAL A 192 -17.09 4.54 7.43
N ASN A 193 -17.25 3.56 8.33
CA ASN A 193 -17.30 3.80 9.77
C ASN A 193 -16.10 4.62 10.23
N LYS A 194 -16.33 5.56 11.16
CA LYS A 194 -15.30 6.47 11.69
C LYS A 194 -14.07 5.73 12.21
N ILE A 195 -14.28 4.66 12.95
CA ILE A 195 -13.23 3.86 13.57
C ILE A 195 -12.31 3.24 12.48
N LEU A 196 -12.90 2.67 11.43
CA LEU A 196 -12.14 2.11 10.32
C LEU A 196 -11.41 3.18 9.51
N ARG A 197 -12.00 4.38 9.37
CA ARG A 197 -11.35 5.52 8.73
C ARG A 197 -10.10 5.98 9.51
N GLU A 198 -10.18 5.99 10.83
CA GLU A 198 -9.07 6.36 11.71
C GLU A 198 -7.92 5.34 11.65
N GLN A 199 -8.23 4.07 11.36
CA GLN A 199 -7.25 2.99 11.19
C GLN A 199 -6.76 2.84 9.73
N THR A 200 -7.23 3.69 8.83
CA THR A 200 -6.85 3.63 7.41
C THR A 200 -5.50 4.30 7.19
N ASP A 201 -4.55 3.58 6.60
CA ASP A 201 -3.24 4.15 6.25
C ASP A 201 -3.30 4.94 4.94
N PHE A 202 -3.95 4.35 3.94
CA PHE A 202 -4.03 4.95 2.60
C PHE A 202 -5.44 4.89 2.02
N VAL A 203 -5.82 5.98 1.38
CA VAL A 203 -7.01 6.05 0.53
C VAL A 203 -6.57 6.08 -0.92
N VAL A 204 -7.09 5.14 -1.71
CA VAL A 204 -6.83 5.00 -3.14
C VAL A 204 -8.02 5.55 -3.90
N GLU A 205 -7.90 6.74 -4.45
CA GLU A 205 -8.93 7.33 -5.29
C GLU A 205 -8.85 6.74 -6.69
N CYS A 206 -9.93 6.03 -7.09
CA CYS A 206 -10.03 5.34 -8.35
C CYS A 206 -10.78 6.20 -9.38
N SER A 207 -10.25 6.29 -10.58
CA SER A 207 -10.91 6.91 -11.73
C SER A 207 -10.67 6.08 -12.99
N CYS A 208 -11.65 6.03 -13.88
CA CYS A 208 -11.54 5.29 -15.13
C CYS A 208 -11.68 6.20 -16.33
N HIS A 209 -10.94 5.87 -17.38
CA HIS A 209 -10.86 6.60 -18.64
C HIS A 209 -10.94 5.62 -19.82
N CYS A 210 -11.03 6.14 -21.04
CA CYS A 210 -10.95 5.35 -22.29
C CYS A 210 -11.90 4.15 -22.29
N GLY A 211 -13.22 4.39 -22.21
CA GLY A 211 -14.21 3.32 -22.22
C GLY A 211 -14.11 2.36 -21.01
N LYS A 212 -13.73 2.87 -19.86
CA LYS A 212 -13.51 2.12 -18.61
C LYS A 212 -12.38 1.07 -18.69
N ARG A 213 -11.44 1.21 -19.65
CA ARG A 213 -10.29 0.30 -19.83
C ARG A 213 -9.03 0.79 -19.16
N LEU A 214 -8.82 2.10 -19.10
CA LEU A 214 -7.68 2.70 -18.42
C LEU A 214 -8.10 3.12 -17.01
N ILE A 215 -7.54 2.49 -16.01
CA ILE A 215 -7.79 2.81 -14.59
C ILE A 215 -6.61 3.63 -14.07
N LYS A 216 -6.93 4.76 -13.45
CA LYS A 216 -5.96 5.62 -12.77
C LYS A 216 -6.26 5.64 -11.28
N ASN A 217 -5.27 5.34 -10.50
CA ASN A 217 -5.31 5.32 -9.05
C ASN A 217 -4.37 6.39 -8.48
N VAL A 218 -4.88 7.13 -7.50
CA VAL A 218 -4.12 8.15 -6.78
C VAL A 218 -4.18 7.80 -5.29
N LEU A 219 -3.03 7.59 -4.68
CA LEU A 219 -2.90 7.28 -3.26
C LEU A 219 -2.76 8.58 -2.46
N PHE A 220 -3.51 8.65 -1.37
CA PHE A 220 -3.41 9.68 -0.35
C PHE A 220 -3.20 9.02 1.01
N THR A 221 -2.47 9.66 1.89
CA THR A 221 -2.49 9.28 3.31
C THR A 221 -3.86 9.63 3.91
N GLN A 222 -4.25 8.91 4.95
CA GLN A 222 -5.54 9.13 5.62
C GLN A 222 -5.69 10.59 6.08
N GLU A 223 -4.67 11.18 6.68
CA GLU A 223 -4.66 12.56 7.16
C GLU A 223 -4.99 13.57 6.06
N VAL A 224 -4.30 13.45 4.91
CA VAL A 224 -4.52 14.34 3.76
C VAL A 224 -5.92 14.17 3.19
N TYR A 225 -6.41 12.93 3.12
CA TYR A 225 -7.72 12.64 2.56
C TYR A 225 -8.87 13.07 3.50
N GLN A 226 -8.69 12.94 4.80
CA GLN A 226 -9.67 13.35 5.80
C GLN A 226 -9.87 14.88 5.81
N ILE A 227 -8.78 15.64 5.70
CA ILE A 227 -8.83 17.10 5.64
C ILE A 227 -9.41 17.59 4.30
N ASN A 228 -9.03 16.94 3.19
CA ASN A 228 -9.33 17.39 1.84
C ASN A 228 -10.44 16.57 1.14
N GLY A 229 -10.94 15.50 1.76
CA GLY A 229 -11.92 14.58 1.17
C GLY A 229 -13.26 15.22 0.84
N ASP A 230 -13.67 16.19 1.64
CA ASP A 230 -14.89 17.00 1.46
C ASP A 230 -14.60 18.37 0.80
N LEU A 231 -13.34 18.73 0.61
CA LEU A 231 -12.96 19.98 -0.03
C LEU A 231 -12.99 19.84 -1.55
N LYS A 232 -13.73 20.75 -2.17
CA LYS A 232 -13.86 20.87 -3.65
C LYS A 232 -12.55 21.34 -4.32
N ASP A 233 -11.50 21.61 -3.58
CA ASP A 233 -10.25 22.12 -4.11
C ASP A 233 -9.35 21.00 -4.65
N GLU A 234 -9.58 20.67 -5.93
CA GLU A 234 -8.77 19.70 -6.66
C GLU A 234 -7.28 20.08 -6.76
N GLY A 235 -6.95 21.36 -6.64
CA GLY A 235 -5.58 21.85 -6.75
C GLY A 235 -4.72 21.42 -5.57
N LEU A 236 -5.21 21.54 -4.35
CA LEU A 236 -4.55 21.08 -3.14
C LEU A 236 -4.42 19.55 -3.11
N ARG A 237 -5.48 18.82 -3.49
CA ARG A 237 -5.46 17.35 -3.59
C ARG A 237 -4.38 16.84 -4.57
N LYS A 238 -4.18 17.53 -5.71
CA LYS A 238 -3.17 17.12 -6.70
C LYS A 238 -1.74 17.27 -6.19
N ARG A 239 -1.46 18.20 -5.30
CA ARG A 239 -0.11 18.47 -4.76
C ARG A 239 0.29 17.52 -3.62
N GLN A 240 -0.68 16.99 -2.89
CA GLN A 240 -0.45 16.20 -1.68
C GLN A 240 -0.64 14.68 -1.87
N ASN A 241 -0.66 14.21 -3.11
CA ASN A 241 -0.74 12.77 -3.36
C ASN A 241 0.58 12.07 -3.02
N HIS A 242 0.47 10.87 -2.40
CA HIS A 242 1.62 10.06 -2.06
C HIS A 242 2.18 9.33 -3.30
N HIS A 243 1.30 8.75 -4.12
CA HIS A 243 1.68 8.00 -5.32
C HIS A 243 0.55 7.98 -6.35
N LYS A 244 0.92 7.88 -7.63
CA LYS A 244 -0.05 7.73 -8.75
C LYS A 244 0.40 6.59 -9.63
N TYR A 245 -0.56 5.78 -10.08
CA TYR A 245 -0.31 4.76 -11.09
C TYR A 245 -1.54 4.53 -11.97
N CYS A 246 -1.29 4.03 -13.17
CA CYS A 246 -2.33 3.64 -14.11
C CYS A 246 -2.09 2.21 -14.56
N PHE A 247 -3.18 1.50 -14.86
CA PHE A 247 -3.09 0.18 -15.47
C PHE A 247 -4.24 -0.05 -16.45
N TYR A 248 -4.04 -0.98 -17.36
CA TYR A 248 -5.05 -1.40 -18.32
C TYR A 248 -5.89 -2.55 -17.75
N ALA A 249 -7.20 -2.34 -17.68
CA ALA A 249 -8.16 -3.35 -17.24
C ALA A 249 -8.44 -4.35 -18.36
N SER A 250 -7.55 -5.34 -18.53
CA SER A 250 -7.68 -6.40 -19.53
C SER A 250 -8.92 -7.28 -19.25
N ASP A 251 -9.41 -7.98 -20.28
CA ASP A 251 -10.55 -8.91 -20.11
C ASP A 251 -10.21 -10.04 -19.13
N ARG A 252 -8.95 -10.50 -19.13
CA ARG A 252 -8.46 -11.45 -18.11
C ARG A 252 -8.62 -10.92 -16.69
N LEU A 253 -8.21 -9.67 -16.44
CA LEU A 253 -8.32 -9.07 -15.10
C LEU A 253 -9.78 -8.87 -14.69
N ARG A 254 -10.64 -8.51 -15.65
CA ARG A 254 -12.09 -8.38 -15.43
C ARG A 254 -12.77 -9.70 -15.13
N GLY A 255 -12.29 -10.80 -15.73
CA GLY A 255 -12.78 -12.16 -15.45
C GLY A 255 -12.39 -12.71 -14.08
N LEU A 256 -11.54 -12.00 -13.31
CA LEU A 256 -11.17 -12.42 -11.95
C LEU A 256 -12.21 -12.06 -10.88
N TYR A 257 -13.32 -11.42 -11.23
CA TYR A 257 -14.41 -11.15 -10.30
C TYR A 257 -15.75 -11.03 -11.03
N ASN A 258 -16.82 -11.35 -10.33
CA ASN A 258 -18.18 -11.20 -10.85
C ASN A 258 -18.75 -9.85 -10.39
N THR A 259 -19.07 -8.96 -11.35
CA THR A 259 -19.66 -7.64 -11.07
C THR A 259 -21.11 -7.71 -10.63
N ASP A 260 -21.79 -8.83 -10.91
CA ASP A 260 -23.22 -8.99 -10.65
C ASP A 260 -23.48 -9.71 -9.31
N GLU A 261 -22.41 -10.09 -8.59
CA GLU A 261 -22.52 -10.69 -7.28
C GLU A 261 -22.95 -9.65 -6.25
N VAL A 262 -24.06 -9.89 -5.58
CA VAL A 262 -24.51 -9.07 -4.47
C VAL A 262 -23.72 -9.45 -3.24
N VAL A 263 -22.82 -8.56 -2.81
CA VAL A 263 -22.07 -8.75 -1.56
C VAL A 263 -23.04 -8.54 -0.40
N GLY A 264 -23.34 -9.63 0.32
CA GLY A 264 -24.19 -9.59 1.51
C GLY A 264 -23.46 -9.03 2.73
N SER A 265 -24.20 -8.53 3.70
CA SER A 265 -23.67 -8.25 5.03
C SER A 265 -23.25 -9.55 5.71
N ILE A 266 -22.11 -9.54 6.41
CA ILE A 266 -21.66 -10.68 7.21
C ILE A 266 -22.64 -10.88 8.37
N ASP A 267 -23.20 -12.10 8.50
CA ASP A 267 -24.13 -12.42 9.59
C ASP A 267 -23.38 -12.56 10.92
N LEU A 268 -23.49 -11.54 11.75
CA LEU A 268 -22.83 -11.44 13.05
C LEU A 268 -23.55 -12.19 14.17
N SER A 269 -24.74 -12.73 13.91
CA SER A 269 -25.56 -13.39 14.94
C SER A 269 -25.00 -14.76 15.40
N LYS A 270 -24.03 -15.30 14.65
CA LYS A 270 -23.47 -16.65 14.89
C LYS A 270 -22.21 -16.69 15.75
N VAL A 271 -21.72 -15.54 16.23
CA VAL A 271 -20.53 -15.51 17.10
C VAL A 271 -20.92 -15.88 18.52
N GLY A 272 -20.76 -17.12 18.87
CA GLY A 272 -20.98 -17.60 20.25
C GLY A 272 -19.95 -17.01 21.22
N VAL A 273 -20.45 -16.40 22.29
CA VAL A 273 -19.70 -15.71 23.38
C VAL A 273 -18.60 -16.59 24.02
N SER A 274 -18.65 -17.90 23.83
CA SER A 274 -17.74 -18.88 24.44
C SER A 274 -16.31 -18.91 23.84
N LYS A 275 -16.12 -18.47 22.57
CA LYS A 275 -14.81 -18.51 21.93
C LYS A 275 -14.00 -17.22 22.11
N SER A 276 -14.64 -16.08 22.37
CA SER A 276 -13.98 -14.79 22.59
C SER A 276 -13.11 -14.78 23.85
N ALA A 277 -13.52 -15.50 24.92
CA ALA A 277 -12.72 -15.63 26.14
C ALA A 277 -11.39 -16.39 25.89
N LYS A 278 -11.42 -17.46 25.09
CA LYS A 278 -10.20 -18.26 24.80
C LYS A 278 -9.17 -17.52 23.93
N VAL A 279 -9.61 -16.58 23.11
CA VAL A 279 -8.69 -15.77 22.28
C VAL A 279 -8.09 -14.64 23.10
N ALA A 280 -8.87 -13.99 23.95
CA ALA A 280 -8.35 -13.01 24.87
C ALA A 280 -7.28 -13.65 25.80
N GLU A 281 -7.51 -14.86 26.32
CA GLU A 281 -6.51 -15.61 27.07
C GLU A 281 -5.25 -15.93 26.25
N LYS A 282 -5.38 -16.33 25.00
CA LYS A 282 -4.23 -16.65 24.15
C LYS A 282 -3.39 -15.40 23.83
N ILE A 283 -4.05 -14.27 23.54
CA ILE A 283 -3.36 -12.97 23.28
C ILE A 283 -2.66 -12.47 24.55
N VAL A 284 -3.31 -12.56 25.70
CA VAL A 284 -2.71 -12.19 27.00
C VAL A 284 -1.51 -13.08 27.30
N MET A 285 -1.61 -14.40 27.09
CA MET A 285 -0.47 -15.31 27.27
C MET A 285 0.70 -15.00 26.32
N GLU A 286 0.45 -14.64 25.07
CA GLU A 286 1.51 -14.27 24.13
C GLU A 286 2.17 -12.92 24.48
N LEU A 287 1.40 -11.96 24.99
CA LEU A 287 1.93 -10.68 25.49
C LEU A 287 2.78 -10.88 26.75
N ASP A 288 2.30 -11.68 27.72
CA ASP A 288 3.04 -12.02 28.95
C ASP A 288 4.34 -12.83 28.68
N LEU A 289 4.34 -13.66 27.63
CA LEU A 289 5.54 -14.39 27.20
C LEU A 289 6.59 -13.44 26.59
N ASN A 290 6.15 -12.44 25.82
CA ASN A 290 7.06 -11.46 25.21
C ASN A 290 7.62 -10.46 26.23
N GLU A 291 6.88 -10.12 27.30
CA GLU A 291 7.40 -9.31 28.41
C GLU A 291 8.42 -10.06 29.28
N LYS A 292 8.37 -11.39 29.32
CA LYS A 292 9.35 -12.22 30.10
C LYS A 292 10.64 -12.53 29.34
N ILE A 293 10.69 -12.21 28.04
CA ILE A 293 11.84 -12.46 27.15
C ILE A 293 12.61 -11.16 26.83
N SER A 294 12.04 -9.99 27.15
CA SER A 294 12.70 -8.68 27.06
C SER A 294 13.33 -8.29 28.41
#